data_9ce5a3b7090c25d3427cb8eff4af2c64
#
_entry.id   9ce5a3b7090c25d3427cb8eff4af2c64
#
_cell.length_a   1.000
_cell.length_b   1.000
_cell.length_c   1.000
_cell.angle_alpha   90.00
_cell.angle_beta   90.00
_cell.angle_gamma   90.00
#
_symmetry.space_group_name_H-M   'P 1'
#
loop_
_entity.id
_entity.type
_entity.pdbx_description
1 polymer ?
#
loop_
_entity_poly.entity_id
_entity_poly.type
_entity_poly.pdbx_seq_one_letter_code
_entity_poly.pdbx_strand_id
1 'polypeptide(L)'
;MKKLLILVSLTVFSFSNAIAVTLYDALNQTYQNNIQLNAERENIKASEQDINISKADFKPSLTISGSKSFENTNTLKNQNGGTATKNDVDPFTTSIKLEQTILDYGRDLTLERNIISLNLAKAQLVKKEQDTLHNAINAFTNLILAREKFNINSKNLNLLIKQVENDKIRRDRGQITNADVAQSESSLAGAQAQFAISKSELLINKLNYENIIGKINDPNTLKKNSNSIVSIPKTLNDAINLSKQNNPDIQIAKLDLEISEKDISIVESDLKPTASVSLEKSYTDDLSSTIGERDKDTLKATVSWPFSLGGKNKYKVNKNTNLTTRKRLLLDDIVKTNETNVASAWSNMEASKSFLNSVKVQLKSSKIAYEGITAEYERGSRTTLDVIQSNSLLLSAQLSLVSSERNYLMAQYNLLKAVGLLNSQYLKLK
;
A
#
# COMPACT_ATOMS: atom_id res chain seq x y z
N MET A 1 67.20 -19.80 -15.44
CA MET A 1 66.01 -20.37 -16.12
C MET A 1 64.76 -19.66 -15.58
N LYS A 2 64.30 -18.65 -16.31
CA LYS A 2 63.08 -17.85 -15.95
C LYS A 2 61.85 -18.56 -16.49
N LYS A 3 60.95 -19.03 -15.61
CA LYS A 3 59.63 -19.56 -16.01
C LYS A 3 58.67 -18.40 -16.15
N LEU A 4 58.23 -18.14 -17.40
CA LEU A 4 57.22 -17.19 -17.81
C LEU A 4 55.86 -17.81 -17.51
N LEU A 5 55.10 -17.26 -16.52
CA LEU A 5 53.73 -17.65 -16.24
C LEU A 5 52.80 -16.77 -17.13
N ILE A 6 52.23 -17.37 -18.14
CA ILE A 6 51.18 -16.75 -18.99
C ILE A 6 49.86 -16.87 -18.24
N LEU A 7 49.34 -15.73 -17.74
CA LEU A 7 48.03 -15.63 -17.13
C LEU A 7 47.00 -15.45 -18.26
N VAL A 8 46.33 -16.53 -18.64
CA VAL A 8 45.18 -16.44 -19.59
C VAL A 8 43.98 -15.95 -18.79
N SER A 9 43.64 -14.67 -18.94
CA SER A 9 42.41 -14.10 -18.43
C SER A 9 41.23 -14.56 -19.30
N LEU A 10 40.48 -15.55 -18.78
CA LEU A 10 39.23 -16.02 -19.35
C LEU A 10 38.16 -14.96 -19.08
N THR A 11 37.95 -14.04 -20.04
CA THR A 11 36.80 -13.12 -20.02
C THR A 11 35.54 -13.93 -20.29
N VAL A 12 34.82 -14.27 -19.20
CA VAL A 12 33.46 -14.81 -19.29
C VAL A 12 32.55 -13.71 -19.81
N PHE A 13 32.27 -13.71 -21.10
CA PHE A 13 31.19 -12.95 -21.71
C PHE A 13 29.88 -13.53 -21.16
N SER A 14 29.37 -12.94 -20.09
CA SER A 14 28.01 -13.20 -19.63
C SER A 14 27.06 -12.64 -20.70
N PHE A 15 26.63 -13.49 -21.63
CA PHE A 15 25.45 -13.20 -22.45
C PHE A 15 24.28 -13.07 -21.50
N SER A 16 23.92 -11.85 -21.14
CA SER A 16 22.65 -11.54 -20.52
C SER A 16 21.58 -11.87 -21.55
N ASN A 17 21.09 -13.10 -21.56
CA ASN A 17 19.85 -13.40 -22.24
C ASN A 17 18.82 -12.42 -21.70
N ALA A 18 18.34 -11.52 -22.54
CA ALA A 18 17.27 -10.61 -22.20
C ALA A 18 16.01 -11.45 -21.95
N ILE A 19 15.86 -11.92 -20.70
CA ILE A 19 14.68 -12.67 -20.26
C ILE A 19 13.51 -11.71 -20.40
N ALA A 20 12.53 -12.13 -21.19
CA ALA A 20 11.33 -11.34 -21.40
C ALA A 20 10.55 -11.24 -20.09
N VAL A 21 10.41 -10.02 -19.57
CA VAL A 21 9.72 -9.71 -18.31
C VAL A 21 8.21 -9.76 -18.53
N THR A 22 7.54 -10.64 -17.81
CA THR A 22 6.07 -10.73 -17.80
C THR A 22 5.48 -9.86 -16.68
N LEU A 23 4.16 -9.61 -16.75
CA LEU A 23 3.45 -8.95 -15.65
C LEU A 23 3.60 -9.73 -14.34
N TYR A 24 3.58 -11.07 -14.40
CA TYR A 24 3.76 -11.93 -13.24
C TYR A 24 5.14 -11.72 -12.58
N ASP A 25 6.21 -11.64 -13.37
CA ASP A 25 7.56 -11.38 -12.86
C ASP A 25 7.67 -10.02 -12.20
N ALA A 26 7.06 -8.99 -12.81
CA ALA A 26 7.01 -7.64 -12.27
C ALA A 26 6.25 -7.58 -10.93
N LEU A 27 5.13 -8.31 -10.82
CA LEU A 27 4.35 -8.40 -9.59
C LEU A 27 5.09 -9.15 -8.49
N ASN A 28 5.77 -10.25 -8.81
CA ASN A 28 6.61 -10.97 -7.85
C ASN A 28 7.75 -10.08 -7.32
N GLN A 29 8.45 -9.38 -8.22
CA GLN A 29 9.51 -8.45 -7.84
C GLN A 29 8.98 -7.35 -6.90
N THR A 30 7.82 -6.78 -7.23
CA THR A 30 7.17 -5.76 -6.39
C THR A 30 6.77 -6.33 -5.03
N TYR A 31 6.13 -7.50 -5.00
CA TYR A 31 5.67 -8.15 -3.77
C TYR A 31 6.81 -8.44 -2.79
N GLN A 32 7.99 -8.84 -3.31
CA GLN A 32 9.16 -9.13 -2.49
C GLN A 32 9.91 -7.87 -2.04
N ASN A 33 10.08 -6.89 -2.93
CA ASN A 33 11.05 -5.82 -2.75
C ASN A 33 10.44 -4.45 -2.44
N ASN A 34 9.09 -4.29 -2.48
CA ASN A 34 8.49 -3.00 -2.22
C ASN A 34 8.69 -2.56 -0.77
N ILE A 35 9.33 -1.40 -0.58
CA ILE A 35 9.70 -0.87 0.74
C ILE A 35 8.47 -0.63 1.62
N GLN A 36 7.40 -0.07 1.06
CA GLN A 36 6.19 0.22 1.83
C GLN A 36 5.47 -1.06 2.29
N LEU A 37 5.46 -2.10 1.44
CA LEU A 37 4.87 -3.39 1.80
C LEU A 37 5.71 -4.09 2.88
N ASN A 38 7.04 -3.99 2.80
CA ASN A 38 7.94 -4.52 3.82
C ASN A 38 7.79 -3.77 5.16
N ALA A 39 7.57 -2.46 5.14
CA ALA A 39 7.28 -1.68 6.35
C ALA A 39 6.00 -2.16 7.05
N GLU A 40 4.93 -2.47 6.30
CA GLU A 40 3.70 -3.03 6.90
C GLU A 40 3.90 -4.46 7.44
N ARG A 41 4.80 -5.25 6.86
CA ARG A 41 5.19 -6.55 7.43
C ARG A 41 5.87 -6.40 8.79
N GLU A 42 6.70 -5.37 8.97
CA GLU A 42 7.29 -5.06 10.28
C GLU A 42 6.25 -4.55 11.29
N ASN A 43 5.21 -3.82 10.84
CA ASN A 43 4.09 -3.41 11.69
C ASN A 43 3.32 -4.60 12.29
N ILE A 44 3.16 -5.70 11.54
CA ILE A 44 2.59 -6.95 12.07
C ILE A 44 3.48 -7.50 13.20
N LYS A 45 4.81 -7.55 13.00
CA LYS A 45 5.73 -8.02 14.05
C LYS A 45 5.67 -7.15 15.29
N ALA A 46 5.50 -5.82 15.15
CA ALA A 46 5.28 -4.93 16.28
C ALA A 46 3.98 -5.26 17.02
N SER A 47 2.87 -5.48 16.30
CA SER A 47 1.59 -5.87 16.90
C SER A 47 1.63 -7.25 17.57
N GLU A 48 2.49 -8.16 17.10
CA GLU A 48 2.75 -9.44 17.79
C GLU A 48 3.46 -9.22 19.14
N GLN A 49 4.36 -8.21 19.23
CA GLN A 49 4.98 -7.86 20.52
C GLN A 49 3.98 -7.23 21.49
N ASP A 50 2.98 -6.48 21.04
CA ASP A 50 1.92 -5.96 21.92
C ASP A 50 1.16 -7.08 22.63
N ILE A 51 0.95 -8.22 21.96
CA ILE A 51 0.39 -9.43 22.59
C ILE A 51 1.36 -10.00 23.61
N ASN A 52 2.67 -10.06 23.29
CA ASN A 52 3.68 -10.55 24.23
C ASN A 52 3.84 -9.65 25.46
N ILE A 53 3.73 -8.33 25.28
CA ILE A 53 3.69 -7.34 26.36
C ILE A 53 2.47 -7.62 27.25
N SER A 54 1.27 -7.72 26.67
CA SER A 54 0.06 -8.05 27.45
C SER A 54 0.16 -9.39 28.18
N LYS A 55 0.81 -10.41 27.60
CA LYS A 55 1.10 -11.68 28.29
C LYS A 55 2.12 -11.53 29.40
N ALA A 56 3.06 -10.59 29.29
CA ALA A 56 4.04 -10.32 30.34
C ALA A 56 3.40 -9.71 31.59
N ASP A 57 2.29 -8.95 31.44
CA ASP A 57 1.52 -8.40 32.57
C ASP A 57 0.90 -9.48 33.48
N PHE A 58 0.82 -10.74 33.01
CA PHE A 58 0.42 -11.90 33.83
C PHE A 58 1.55 -12.49 34.66
N LYS A 59 2.79 -12.04 34.48
CA LYS A 59 3.96 -12.52 35.22
C LYS A 59 4.28 -11.59 36.37
N PRO A 60 5.02 -12.09 37.40
CA PRO A 60 5.48 -11.24 38.48
C PRO A 60 6.50 -10.20 37.99
N SER A 61 6.40 -8.99 38.56
CA SER A 61 7.39 -7.94 38.34
C SER A 61 8.38 -7.87 39.51
N LEU A 62 9.67 -7.67 39.22
CA LEU A 62 10.71 -7.45 40.21
C LEU A 62 11.21 -6.01 40.09
N THR A 63 11.12 -5.27 41.18
CA THR A 63 11.61 -3.89 41.24
C THR A 63 12.71 -3.78 42.29
N ILE A 64 13.86 -3.23 41.94
CA ILE A 64 14.93 -2.85 42.86
C ILE A 64 14.94 -1.32 42.95
N SER A 65 14.87 -0.78 44.16
CA SER A 65 14.89 0.67 44.37
C SER A 65 15.91 1.05 45.43
N GLY A 66 16.45 2.27 45.31
CA GLY A 66 17.32 2.92 46.30
C GLY A 66 16.94 4.37 46.39
N SER A 67 16.86 4.90 47.62
CA SER A 67 16.59 6.32 47.86
C SER A 67 17.46 6.83 48.99
N LYS A 68 17.96 8.07 48.86
CA LYS A 68 18.62 8.82 49.90
C LYS A 68 17.85 10.11 50.07
N SER A 69 17.41 10.41 51.28
CA SER A 69 16.79 11.69 51.63
C SER A 69 17.63 12.43 52.67
N PHE A 70 17.47 13.74 52.69
CA PHE A 70 18.05 14.64 53.68
C PHE A 70 16.87 15.32 54.40
N GLU A 71 16.64 14.94 55.67
CA GLU A 71 15.47 15.39 56.42
C GLU A 71 15.90 16.35 57.55
N ASN A 72 15.46 17.62 57.46
CA ASN A 72 15.63 18.59 58.50
C ASN A 72 14.31 18.88 59.20
N THR A 73 14.16 18.44 60.44
CA THR A 73 12.94 18.59 61.22
C THR A 73 12.93 19.92 61.96
N ASN A 74 12.11 20.86 61.54
CA ASN A 74 12.05 22.21 62.18
C ASN A 74 11.32 22.21 63.53
N THR A 75 10.29 21.39 63.72
CA THR A 75 9.53 21.32 64.95
C THR A 75 9.09 19.89 65.21
N LEU A 76 9.39 19.37 66.40
CA LEU A 76 8.93 18.05 66.83
C LEU A 76 8.29 18.21 68.25
N LYS A 77 7.04 17.76 68.42
CA LYS A 77 6.32 17.80 69.71
C LYS A 77 5.79 16.39 70.04
N ASN A 78 5.97 15.97 71.28
CA ASN A 78 5.33 14.73 71.78
C ASN A 78 3.83 14.92 71.94
N GLN A 79 3.04 13.83 71.76
CA GLN A 79 1.59 13.85 71.95
C GLN A 79 1.17 14.34 73.35
N ASN A 80 2.02 14.13 74.37
CA ASN A 80 1.77 14.53 75.75
C ASN A 80 2.31 15.92 76.09
N GLY A 81 2.67 16.75 75.06
CA GLY A 81 3.08 18.11 75.28
C GLY A 81 4.54 18.32 75.73
N GLY A 82 5.37 17.27 75.83
CA GLY A 82 6.80 17.36 76.12
C GLY A 82 7.60 17.77 74.89
N THR A 83 8.72 18.43 75.08
CA THR A 83 9.68 18.77 74.00
C THR A 83 10.37 17.49 73.52
N ALA A 84 10.23 17.14 72.24
CA ALA A 84 10.98 16.07 71.62
C ALA A 84 12.36 16.55 71.14
N THR A 85 13.35 15.70 71.23
CA THR A 85 14.69 16.05 70.68
C THR A 85 14.62 16.15 69.18
N LYS A 86 15.02 17.28 68.63
CA LYS A 86 15.11 17.52 67.21
C LYS A 86 16.32 16.77 66.68
N ASN A 87 16.12 15.93 65.69
CA ASN A 87 17.19 15.22 65.01
C ASN A 87 17.01 15.32 63.50
N ASP A 88 18.06 15.75 62.85
CA ASP A 88 18.19 15.65 61.38
C ASP A 88 18.68 14.22 61.07
N VAL A 89 18.06 13.56 60.14
CA VAL A 89 18.40 12.21 59.70
C VAL A 89 18.52 12.19 58.18
N ASP A 90 19.39 11.34 57.70
CA ASP A 90 19.70 11.24 56.28
C ASP A 90 19.42 9.80 55.80
N PRO A 91 18.18 9.33 55.86
CA PRO A 91 17.85 7.93 55.62
C PRO A 91 18.26 7.48 54.21
N PHE A 92 18.97 6.37 54.14
CA PHE A 92 19.27 5.62 52.93
C PHE A 92 18.48 4.33 52.92
N THR A 93 17.55 4.20 52.00
CA THR A 93 16.69 3.02 51.87
C THR A 93 16.97 2.26 50.59
N THR A 94 17.19 0.97 50.68
CA THR A 94 17.20 0.06 49.54
C THR A 94 16.09 -0.95 49.71
N SER A 95 15.42 -1.33 48.60
CA SER A 95 14.42 -2.38 48.63
C SER A 95 14.40 -3.23 47.35
N ILE A 96 14.02 -4.50 47.53
CA ILE A 96 13.71 -5.44 46.47
C ILE A 96 12.25 -5.85 46.67
N LYS A 97 11.42 -5.58 45.64
CA LYS A 97 10.00 -5.88 45.64
C LYS A 97 9.63 -6.81 44.51
N LEU A 98 9.07 -7.97 44.81
CA LEU A 98 8.41 -8.87 43.88
C LEU A 98 6.91 -8.66 44.00
N GLU A 99 6.23 -8.34 42.88
CA GLU A 99 4.79 -8.10 42.87
C GLU A 99 4.10 -8.93 41.78
N GLN A 100 3.00 -9.57 42.14
CA GLN A 100 2.15 -10.35 41.25
C GLN A 100 0.70 -9.87 41.35
N THR A 101 0.13 -9.44 40.24
CA THR A 101 -1.29 -9.20 40.11
C THR A 101 -2.00 -10.53 39.93
N ILE A 102 -2.92 -10.83 40.85
CA ILE A 102 -3.69 -12.09 40.88
C ILE A 102 -5.01 -11.94 40.14
N LEU A 103 -5.68 -10.77 40.33
CA LEU A 103 -6.97 -10.48 39.73
C LEU A 103 -6.96 -9.09 39.12
N ASP A 104 -7.21 -9.02 37.80
CA ASP A 104 -7.41 -7.81 37.03
C ASP A 104 -8.18 -8.14 35.74
N TYR A 105 -9.45 -7.81 35.71
CA TYR A 105 -10.32 -8.06 34.56
C TYR A 105 -9.94 -7.23 33.33
N GLY A 106 -9.38 -6.03 33.55
CA GLY A 106 -8.95 -5.15 32.45
C GLY A 106 -7.79 -5.73 31.66
N ARG A 107 -6.89 -6.46 32.34
CA ARG A 107 -5.74 -7.12 31.75
C ARG A 107 -6.15 -8.20 30.72
N ASP A 108 -7.11 -9.06 31.07
CA ASP A 108 -7.59 -10.11 30.18
C ASP A 108 -8.24 -9.50 28.91
N LEU A 109 -9.09 -8.48 29.10
CA LEU A 109 -9.75 -7.75 28.01
C LEU A 109 -8.75 -7.01 27.12
N THR A 110 -7.66 -6.47 27.70
CA THR A 110 -6.58 -5.82 26.96
C THR A 110 -5.82 -6.81 26.08
N LEU A 111 -5.56 -8.03 26.60
CA LEU A 111 -4.96 -9.09 25.80
C LEU A 111 -5.87 -9.49 24.61
N GLU A 112 -7.16 -9.68 24.84
CA GLU A 112 -8.12 -9.97 23.77
C GLU A 112 -8.17 -8.85 22.73
N ARG A 113 -8.22 -7.59 23.17
CA ARG A 113 -8.18 -6.42 22.29
C ARG A 113 -6.91 -6.39 21.41
N ASN A 114 -5.75 -6.71 21.99
CA ASN A 114 -4.49 -6.73 21.25
C ASN A 114 -4.42 -7.88 20.23
N ILE A 115 -5.08 -9.01 20.50
CA ILE A 115 -5.26 -10.09 19.51
C ILE A 115 -6.10 -9.60 18.32
N ILE A 116 -7.18 -8.87 18.56
CA ILE A 116 -8.00 -8.27 17.51
C ILE A 116 -7.20 -7.21 16.75
N SER A 117 -6.39 -6.41 17.44
CA SER A 117 -5.50 -5.40 16.83
C SER A 117 -4.45 -6.04 15.90
N LEU A 118 -3.91 -7.20 16.23
CA LEU A 118 -3.05 -7.97 15.33
C LEU A 118 -3.80 -8.39 14.05
N ASN A 119 -5.06 -8.83 14.17
CA ASN A 119 -5.87 -9.18 13.01
C ASN A 119 -6.18 -7.94 12.15
N LEU A 120 -6.38 -6.78 12.78
CA LEU A 120 -6.52 -5.49 12.09
C LEU A 120 -5.25 -5.15 11.30
N ALA A 121 -4.07 -5.28 11.91
CA ALA A 121 -2.79 -5.05 11.21
C ALA A 121 -2.61 -6.00 10.00
N LYS A 122 -3.03 -7.28 10.14
CA LYS A 122 -3.04 -8.22 9.01
C LYS A 122 -3.99 -7.80 7.89
N ALA A 123 -5.19 -7.32 8.21
CA ALA A 123 -6.14 -6.82 7.21
C ALA A 123 -5.61 -5.54 6.51
N GLN A 124 -4.94 -4.65 7.25
CA GLN A 124 -4.27 -3.47 6.70
C GLN A 124 -3.11 -3.85 5.76
N LEU A 125 -2.33 -4.90 6.09
CA LEU A 125 -1.32 -5.43 5.18
C LEU A 125 -1.93 -5.90 3.87
N VAL A 126 -3.06 -6.64 3.90
CA VAL A 126 -3.76 -7.09 2.67
C VAL A 126 -4.22 -5.90 1.84
N LYS A 127 -4.76 -4.85 2.47
CA LYS A 127 -5.12 -3.60 1.77
C LYS A 127 -3.90 -2.96 1.12
N LYS A 128 -2.80 -2.83 1.85
CA LYS A 128 -1.54 -2.25 1.33
C LYS A 128 -0.97 -3.07 0.18
N GLU A 129 -1.05 -4.41 0.28
CA GLU A 129 -0.67 -5.32 -0.78
C GLU A 129 -1.49 -5.08 -2.05
N GLN A 130 -2.82 -4.98 -1.95
CA GLN A 130 -3.70 -4.66 -3.08
C GLN A 130 -3.33 -3.34 -3.76
N ASP A 131 -3.10 -2.29 -2.96
CA ASP A 131 -2.72 -0.97 -3.49
C ASP A 131 -1.36 -1.04 -4.20
N THR A 132 -0.40 -1.73 -3.61
CA THR A 132 0.95 -1.89 -4.16
C THR A 132 0.93 -2.67 -5.47
N LEU A 133 0.22 -3.82 -5.50
CA LEU A 133 0.08 -4.62 -6.71
C LEU A 133 -0.68 -3.89 -7.82
N HIS A 134 -1.73 -3.15 -7.46
CA HIS A 134 -2.47 -2.31 -8.42
C HIS A 134 -1.58 -1.23 -9.04
N ASN A 135 -0.76 -0.56 -8.23
CA ASN A 135 0.19 0.45 -8.71
C ASN A 135 1.26 -0.16 -9.63
N ALA A 136 1.73 -1.38 -9.31
CA ALA A 136 2.68 -2.11 -10.16
C ALA A 136 2.06 -2.49 -11.50
N ILE A 137 0.82 -2.98 -11.53
CA ILE A 137 0.08 -3.28 -12.77
C ILE A 137 -0.07 -2.01 -13.62
N ASN A 138 -0.42 -0.90 -12.98
CA ASN A 138 -0.56 0.39 -13.66
C ASN A 138 0.78 0.86 -14.27
N ALA A 139 1.88 0.79 -13.52
CA ALA A 139 3.21 1.17 -14.00
C ALA A 139 3.67 0.27 -15.16
N PHE A 140 3.50 -1.06 -15.05
CA PHE A 140 3.82 -2.03 -16.08
C PHE A 140 3.05 -1.77 -17.38
N THR A 141 1.73 -1.62 -17.27
CA THR A 141 0.84 -1.42 -18.43
C THR A 141 1.02 -0.06 -19.08
N ASN A 142 1.31 0.98 -18.30
CA ASN A 142 1.61 2.32 -18.83
C ASN A 142 2.94 2.37 -19.60
N LEU A 143 3.97 1.65 -19.13
CA LEU A 143 5.24 1.57 -19.85
C LEU A 143 5.06 0.86 -21.20
N ILE A 144 4.28 -0.24 -21.24
CA ILE A 144 3.93 -0.91 -22.51
C ILE A 144 3.16 0.04 -23.42
N LEU A 145 2.14 0.74 -22.91
CA LEU A 145 1.36 1.71 -23.68
C LEU A 145 2.25 2.82 -24.27
N ALA A 146 3.13 3.39 -23.45
CA ALA A 146 4.04 4.45 -23.89
C ALA A 146 5.01 3.95 -24.99
N ARG A 147 5.53 2.71 -24.85
CA ARG A 147 6.36 2.08 -25.88
C ARG A 147 5.59 1.87 -27.20
N GLU A 148 4.37 1.34 -27.14
CA GLU A 148 3.54 1.14 -28.33
C GLU A 148 3.22 2.47 -29.02
N LYS A 149 2.84 3.51 -28.25
CA LYS A 149 2.61 4.86 -28.79
C LYS A 149 3.86 5.44 -29.44
N PHE A 150 5.02 5.30 -28.81
CA PHE A 150 6.31 5.72 -29.38
C PHE A 150 6.58 5.02 -30.71
N ASN A 151 6.39 3.70 -30.79
CA ASN A 151 6.59 2.92 -32.00
C ASN A 151 5.64 3.33 -33.13
N ILE A 152 4.35 3.58 -32.81
CA ILE A 152 3.35 4.05 -33.78
C ILE A 152 3.74 5.42 -34.31
N ASN A 153 4.06 6.39 -33.43
CA ASN A 153 4.44 7.74 -33.82
C ASN A 153 5.77 7.77 -34.62
N SER A 154 6.74 6.92 -34.26
CA SER A 154 7.98 6.76 -35.01
C SER A 154 7.74 6.25 -36.44
N LYS A 155 6.86 5.26 -36.62
CA LYS A 155 6.47 4.76 -37.94
C LYS A 155 5.74 5.84 -38.76
N ASN A 156 4.81 6.56 -38.13
CA ASN A 156 4.08 7.66 -38.76
C ASN A 156 5.02 8.80 -39.21
N LEU A 157 5.99 9.18 -38.37
CA LEU A 157 6.99 10.17 -38.72
C LEU A 157 7.78 9.73 -39.98
N ASN A 158 8.30 8.50 -40.00
CA ASN A 158 9.05 7.97 -41.14
C ASN A 158 8.18 7.88 -42.41
N LEU A 159 6.90 7.60 -42.29
CA LEU A 159 5.95 7.60 -43.39
C LEU A 159 5.80 9.01 -43.98
N LEU A 160 5.59 10.03 -43.13
CA LEU A 160 5.38 11.40 -43.56
C LEU A 160 6.64 12.04 -44.11
N ILE A 161 7.86 11.67 -43.66
CA ILE A 161 9.13 12.07 -44.29
C ILE A 161 9.14 11.61 -45.74
N LYS A 162 8.85 10.34 -46.02
CA LYS A 162 8.79 9.78 -47.38
C LYS A 162 7.68 10.42 -48.22
N GLN A 163 6.53 10.74 -47.59
CA GLN A 163 5.42 11.43 -48.29
C GLN A 163 5.85 12.79 -48.78
N VAL A 164 6.47 13.61 -47.91
CA VAL A 164 6.97 14.95 -48.32
C VAL A 164 8.01 14.88 -49.42
N GLU A 165 8.97 13.92 -49.38
CA GLU A 165 9.95 13.67 -50.41
C GLU A 165 9.28 13.36 -51.75
N ASN A 166 8.31 12.45 -51.78
CA ASN A 166 7.54 12.10 -52.97
C ASN A 166 6.73 13.28 -53.49
N ASP A 167 6.08 14.03 -52.63
CA ASP A 167 5.26 15.18 -53.01
C ASP A 167 6.12 16.29 -53.63
N LYS A 168 7.35 16.54 -53.15
CA LYS A 168 8.32 17.47 -53.77
C LYS A 168 8.67 17.03 -55.18
N ILE A 169 8.95 15.74 -55.40
CA ILE A 169 9.27 15.19 -56.74
C ILE A 169 8.07 15.35 -57.69
N ARG A 170 6.84 15.10 -57.22
CA ARG A 170 5.60 15.23 -57.99
C ARG A 170 5.30 16.70 -58.35
N ARG A 171 5.58 17.64 -57.43
CA ARG A 171 5.48 19.09 -57.71
C ARG A 171 6.45 19.48 -58.79
N ASP A 172 7.71 19.06 -58.72
CA ASP A 172 8.73 19.38 -59.72
C ASP A 172 8.38 18.85 -61.12
N ARG A 173 7.57 17.77 -61.18
CA ARG A 173 6.99 17.24 -62.42
C ARG A 173 5.67 17.91 -62.82
N GLY A 174 5.19 18.93 -62.07
CA GLY A 174 3.93 19.62 -62.33
C GLY A 174 2.66 18.80 -62.05
N GLN A 175 2.75 17.69 -61.26
CA GLN A 175 1.63 16.79 -60.97
C GLN A 175 0.79 17.27 -59.80
N ILE A 176 1.35 18.07 -58.90
CA ILE A 176 0.68 18.62 -57.71
C ILE A 176 1.12 20.08 -57.51
N THR A 177 0.39 20.82 -56.66
CA THR A 177 0.63 22.23 -56.37
C THR A 177 1.62 22.46 -55.23
N ASN A 178 2.14 23.71 -55.10
CA ASN A 178 2.89 24.10 -53.89
C ASN A 178 2.03 24.01 -52.60
N ALA A 179 0.71 24.21 -52.68
CA ALA A 179 -0.19 24.09 -51.56
C ALA A 179 -0.25 22.63 -51.03
N ASP A 180 -0.23 21.63 -51.95
CA ASP A 180 -0.20 20.21 -51.57
C ASP A 180 1.09 19.85 -50.81
N VAL A 181 2.24 20.34 -51.27
CA VAL A 181 3.54 20.16 -50.58
C VAL A 181 3.52 20.84 -49.22
N ALA A 182 3.03 22.09 -49.12
CA ALA A 182 2.94 22.79 -47.84
C ALA A 182 2.05 22.05 -46.82
N GLN A 183 1.00 21.39 -47.29
CA GLN A 183 0.10 20.58 -46.43
C GLN A 183 0.81 19.32 -45.94
N SER A 184 1.58 18.64 -46.78
CA SER A 184 2.40 17.49 -46.35
C SER A 184 3.50 17.89 -45.37
N GLU A 185 4.17 19.05 -45.60
CA GLU A 185 5.19 19.60 -44.67
C GLU A 185 4.54 19.98 -43.31
N SER A 186 3.34 20.54 -43.28
CA SER A 186 2.59 20.81 -42.05
C SER A 186 2.28 19.53 -41.28
N SER A 187 1.85 18.47 -41.99
CA SER A 187 1.59 17.17 -41.38
C SER A 187 2.86 16.52 -40.84
N LEU A 188 3.99 16.67 -41.53
CA LEU A 188 5.28 16.21 -41.03
C LEU A 188 5.71 16.95 -39.77
N ALA A 189 5.57 18.28 -39.72
CA ALA A 189 5.88 19.06 -38.51
C ALA A 189 5.04 18.62 -37.33
N GLY A 190 3.73 18.36 -37.53
CA GLY A 190 2.85 17.78 -36.50
C GLY A 190 3.32 16.40 -36.03
N ALA A 191 3.76 15.53 -36.93
CA ALA A 191 4.30 14.21 -36.59
C ALA A 191 5.62 14.29 -35.81
N GLN A 192 6.49 15.25 -36.14
CA GLN A 192 7.74 15.51 -35.39
C GLN A 192 7.44 15.91 -33.96
N ALA A 193 6.45 16.79 -33.73
CA ALA A 193 5.99 17.18 -32.40
C ALA A 193 5.46 15.99 -31.62
N GLN A 194 4.58 15.14 -32.20
CA GLN A 194 4.02 13.97 -31.56
C GLN A 194 5.06 12.89 -31.24
N PHE A 195 6.07 12.74 -32.10
CA PHE A 195 7.21 11.86 -31.85
C PHE A 195 8.02 12.34 -30.63
N ALA A 196 8.32 13.63 -30.54
CA ALA A 196 9.05 14.21 -29.42
C ALA A 196 8.27 14.02 -28.09
N ILE A 197 6.95 14.24 -28.08
CA ILE A 197 6.08 14.00 -26.93
C ILE A 197 6.10 12.52 -26.53
N SER A 198 5.92 11.60 -27.48
CA SER A 198 5.88 10.16 -27.20
C SER A 198 7.23 9.62 -26.69
N LYS A 199 8.35 10.20 -27.12
CA LYS A 199 9.69 9.91 -26.59
C LYS A 199 9.82 10.31 -25.11
N SER A 200 9.32 11.50 -24.77
CA SER A 200 9.29 11.98 -23.37
C SER A 200 8.37 11.11 -22.50
N GLU A 201 7.16 10.78 -23.00
CA GLU A 201 6.23 9.89 -22.28
C GLU A 201 6.84 8.51 -22.00
N LEU A 202 7.58 7.94 -22.96
CA LEU A 202 8.29 6.67 -22.77
C LEU A 202 9.31 6.76 -21.64
N LEU A 203 10.10 7.84 -21.59
CA LEU A 203 11.09 8.05 -20.54
C LEU A 203 10.43 8.20 -19.17
N ILE A 204 9.38 9.03 -19.06
CA ILE A 204 8.64 9.25 -17.81
C ILE A 204 8.06 7.93 -17.29
N ASN A 205 7.41 7.14 -18.16
CA ASN A 205 6.83 5.86 -17.76
C ASN A 205 7.90 4.80 -17.41
N LYS A 206 9.08 4.86 -18.03
CA LYS A 206 10.23 4.03 -17.63
C LYS A 206 10.68 4.39 -16.22
N LEU A 207 10.86 5.66 -15.88
CA LEU A 207 11.23 6.10 -14.54
C LEU A 207 10.17 5.71 -13.48
N ASN A 208 8.88 5.84 -13.82
CA ASN A 208 7.80 5.40 -12.95
C ASN A 208 7.81 3.89 -12.71
N TYR A 209 8.05 3.10 -13.74
CA TYR A 209 8.21 1.65 -13.61
C TYR A 209 9.40 1.32 -12.70
N GLU A 210 10.56 1.95 -12.91
CA GLU A 210 11.76 1.72 -12.10
C GLU A 210 11.57 2.08 -10.63
N ASN A 211 10.80 3.12 -10.35
CA ASN A 211 10.47 3.52 -8.98
C ASN A 211 9.55 2.53 -8.25
N ILE A 212 8.59 1.94 -8.96
CA ILE A 212 7.55 1.10 -8.33
C ILE A 212 7.97 -0.37 -8.32
N ILE A 213 8.54 -0.88 -9.40
CA ILE A 213 8.82 -2.31 -9.61
C ILE A 213 10.31 -2.60 -9.47
N GLY A 214 11.18 -1.75 -10.06
CA GLY A 214 12.62 -1.90 -10.06
C GLY A 214 13.24 -1.64 -11.44
N LYS A 215 14.56 -1.64 -11.52
CA LYS A 215 15.30 -1.27 -12.73
C LYS A 215 14.96 -2.16 -13.92
N ILE A 216 14.82 -1.53 -15.09
CA ILE A 216 14.66 -2.18 -16.39
C ILE A 216 15.66 -1.62 -17.40
N ASN A 217 16.46 -2.50 -17.99
CA ASN A 217 17.48 -2.08 -18.97
C ASN A 217 16.85 -1.67 -20.30
N ASP A 218 15.98 -2.49 -20.85
CA ASP A 218 15.30 -2.24 -22.12
C ASP A 218 13.78 -2.44 -21.99
N PRO A 219 12.94 -1.41 -22.20
CA PRO A 219 11.49 -1.52 -22.22
C PRO A 219 10.94 -2.52 -23.25
N ASN A 220 11.72 -2.85 -24.29
CA ASN A 220 11.30 -3.81 -25.31
C ASN A 220 11.24 -5.25 -24.80
N THR A 221 11.89 -5.56 -23.69
CA THR A 221 11.81 -6.88 -23.05
C THR A 221 10.46 -7.17 -22.40
N LEU A 222 9.63 -6.14 -22.15
CA LEU A 222 8.31 -6.32 -21.56
C LEU A 222 7.36 -7.04 -22.52
N LYS A 223 6.81 -8.18 -22.08
CA LYS A 223 5.79 -8.90 -22.83
C LYS A 223 4.40 -8.29 -22.60
N LYS A 224 3.75 -7.94 -23.69
CA LYS A 224 2.31 -7.61 -23.66
C LYS A 224 1.53 -8.87 -23.32
N ASN A 225 0.87 -8.88 -22.16
CA ASN A 225 0.00 -10.00 -21.78
C ASN A 225 -1.24 -10.01 -22.66
N SER A 226 -1.37 -11.03 -23.50
CA SER A 226 -2.56 -11.24 -24.32
C SER A 226 -3.66 -12.04 -23.62
N ASN A 227 -3.32 -12.74 -22.53
CA ASN A 227 -4.26 -13.58 -21.78
C ASN A 227 -4.46 -13.01 -20.37
N SER A 228 -5.72 -12.79 -20.00
CA SER A 228 -6.09 -12.56 -18.60
C SER A 228 -5.75 -13.81 -17.81
N ILE A 229 -4.72 -13.72 -16.97
CA ILE A 229 -4.30 -14.81 -16.07
C ILE A 229 -5.31 -14.98 -14.92
N VAL A 230 -6.25 -14.06 -14.81
CA VAL A 230 -7.09 -13.91 -13.63
C VAL A 230 -8.52 -14.35 -13.94
N SER A 231 -9.05 -15.25 -13.13
CA SER A 231 -10.48 -15.58 -13.12
C SER A 231 -11.27 -14.37 -12.59
N ILE A 232 -12.19 -13.84 -13.40
CA ILE A 232 -13.07 -12.73 -13.04
C ILE A 232 -14.42 -13.30 -12.63
N PRO A 233 -15.13 -12.72 -11.64
CA PRO A 233 -16.52 -13.09 -11.34
C PRO A 233 -17.38 -13.08 -12.60
N LYS A 234 -18.33 -14.02 -12.71
CA LYS A 234 -19.13 -14.16 -13.93
C LYS A 234 -20.33 -13.23 -13.97
N THR A 235 -20.83 -12.83 -12.82
CA THR A 235 -22.00 -11.93 -12.69
C THR A 235 -21.71 -10.81 -11.70
N LEU A 236 -22.46 -9.70 -11.83
CA LEU A 236 -22.38 -8.60 -10.87
C LEU A 236 -22.73 -9.04 -9.44
N ASN A 237 -23.76 -9.91 -9.30
CA ASN A 237 -24.15 -10.41 -7.98
C ASN A 237 -23.06 -11.26 -7.33
N ASP A 238 -22.36 -12.09 -8.11
CA ASP A 238 -21.21 -12.85 -7.62
C ASP A 238 -20.10 -11.91 -7.16
N ALA A 239 -19.81 -10.85 -7.92
CA ALA A 239 -18.80 -9.86 -7.58
C ALA A 239 -19.14 -9.13 -6.27
N ILE A 240 -20.41 -8.72 -6.07
CA ILE A 240 -20.87 -8.08 -4.84
C ILE A 240 -20.77 -9.04 -3.64
N ASN A 241 -21.21 -10.30 -3.79
CA ASN A 241 -21.14 -11.28 -2.71
C ASN A 241 -19.70 -11.60 -2.31
N LEU A 242 -18.82 -11.79 -3.28
CA LEU A 242 -17.40 -12.00 -3.04
C LEU A 242 -16.74 -10.79 -2.36
N SER A 243 -17.14 -9.56 -2.72
CA SER A 243 -16.60 -8.36 -2.11
C SER A 243 -16.95 -8.23 -0.63
N LYS A 244 -18.16 -8.59 -0.23
CA LYS A 244 -18.57 -8.60 1.20
C LYS A 244 -17.72 -9.53 2.06
N GLN A 245 -17.16 -10.57 1.45
CA GLN A 245 -16.34 -11.56 2.14
C GLN A 245 -14.85 -11.21 2.12
N ASN A 246 -14.34 -10.66 1.00
CA ASN A 246 -12.90 -10.56 0.74
C ASN A 246 -12.38 -9.12 0.76
N ASN A 247 -13.24 -8.09 0.68
CA ASN A 247 -12.76 -6.72 0.61
C ASN A 247 -12.08 -6.30 1.93
N PRO A 248 -10.80 -5.88 1.91
CA PRO A 248 -10.05 -5.55 3.11
C PRO A 248 -10.61 -4.33 3.86
N ASP A 249 -11.22 -3.36 3.18
CA ASP A 249 -11.81 -2.19 3.84
C ASP A 249 -12.98 -2.61 4.74
N ILE A 250 -13.81 -3.57 4.28
CA ILE A 250 -14.90 -4.13 5.08
C ILE A 250 -14.34 -4.92 6.27
N GLN A 251 -13.27 -5.70 6.08
CA GLN A 251 -12.64 -6.46 7.17
C GLN A 251 -12.02 -5.53 8.21
N ILE A 252 -11.33 -4.49 7.78
CA ILE A 252 -10.76 -3.45 8.66
C ILE A 252 -11.87 -2.80 9.49
N ALA A 253 -12.99 -2.39 8.85
CA ALA A 253 -14.09 -1.74 9.56
C ALA A 253 -14.78 -2.66 10.56
N LYS A 254 -14.91 -3.98 10.28
CA LYS A 254 -15.41 -4.98 11.23
C LYS A 254 -14.50 -5.11 12.44
N LEU A 255 -13.20 -5.24 12.23
CA LEU A 255 -12.21 -5.37 13.31
C LEU A 255 -12.12 -4.08 14.14
N ASP A 256 -12.21 -2.91 13.52
CA ASP A 256 -12.30 -1.61 14.19
C ASP A 256 -13.53 -1.51 15.10
N LEU A 257 -14.69 -2.04 14.66
CA LEU A 257 -15.90 -2.11 15.48
C LEU A 257 -15.69 -3.05 16.67
N GLU A 258 -15.12 -4.24 16.44
CA GLU A 258 -14.85 -5.22 17.50
C GLU A 258 -13.87 -4.68 18.54
N ILE A 259 -12.81 -3.97 18.14
CA ILE A 259 -11.90 -3.26 19.05
C ILE A 259 -12.68 -2.24 19.90
N SER A 260 -13.54 -1.44 19.27
CA SER A 260 -14.33 -0.43 19.99
C SER A 260 -15.33 -1.04 20.98
N GLU A 261 -15.86 -2.23 20.71
CA GLU A 261 -16.69 -2.99 21.65
C GLU A 261 -15.87 -3.50 22.85
N LYS A 262 -14.62 -3.95 22.62
CA LYS A 262 -13.70 -4.31 23.70
C LYS A 262 -13.28 -3.09 24.54
N ASP A 263 -13.09 -1.92 23.91
CA ASP A 263 -12.77 -0.68 24.63
C ASP A 263 -13.88 -0.28 25.64
N ILE A 264 -15.17 -0.56 25.35
CA ILE A 264 -16.25 -0.40 26.33
C ILE A 264 -16.02 -1.32 27.53
N SER A 265 -15.80 -2.62 27.28
CA SER A 265 -15.62 -3.63 28.32
C SER A 265 -14.38 -3.33 29.20
N ILE A 266 -13.30 -2.82 28.61
CA ILE A 266 -12.10 -2.39 29.34
C ILE A 266 -12.44 -1.24 30.31
N VAL A 267 -13.15 -0.22 29.84
CA VAL A 267 -13.57 0.91 30.69
C VAL A 267 -14.55 0.48 31.78
N GLU A 268 -15.43 -0.49 31.51
CA GLU A 268 -16.32 -1.08 32.54
C GLU A 268 -15.52 -1.82 33.58
N SER A 269 -14.41 -2.45 33.22
CA SER A 269 -13.54 -3.16 34.16
C SER A 269 -12.79 -2.25 35.12
N ASP A 270 -12.64 -0.94 34.83
CA ASP A 270 -12.04 0.06 35.74
C ASP A 270 -12.74 0.10 37.13
N LEU A 271 -13.99 -0.33 37.23
CA LEU A 271 -14.75 -0.38 38.49
C LEU A 271 -14.80 -1.78 39.14
N LYS A 272 -14.16 -2.78 38.54
CA LYS A 272 -14.04 -4.12 39.11
C LYS A 272 -12.90 -4.18 40.13
N PRO A 273 -12.97 -5.05 41.12
CA PRO A 273 -11.90 -5.22 42.09
C PRO A 273 -10.64 -5.77 41.41
N THR A 274 -9.49 -5.28 41.89
CA THR A 274 -8.18 -5.82 41.58
C THR A 274 -7.54 -6.42 42.81
N ALA A 275 -6.73 -7.48 42.66
CA ALA A 275 -5.99 -8.07 43.74
C ALA A 275 -4.53 -8.33 43.36
N SER A 276 -3.61 -7.99 44.26
CA SER A 276 -2.17 -8.23 44.08
C SER A 276 -1.55 -8.78 45.36
N VAL A 277 -0.45 -9.51 45.21
CA VAL A 277 0.41 -9.97 46.30
C VAL A 277 1.82 -9.44 46.02
N SER A 278 2.45 -8.90 47.07
CA SER A 278 3.82 -8.46 46.98
C SER A 278 4.67 -8.98 48.13
N LEU A 279 5.90 -9.34 47.83
CA LEU A 279 6.97 -9.65 48.80
C LEU A 279 8.05 -8.60 48.66
N GLU A 280 8.36 -7.90 49.74
CA GLU A 280 9.34 -6.84 49.77
C GLU A 280 10.35 -7.05 50.89
N LYS A 281 11.62 -6.99 50.57
CA LYS A 281 12.71 -6.83 51.52
C LYS A 281 13.26 -5.44 51.42
N SER A 282 13.29 -4.71 52.56
CA SER A 282 13.84 -3.33 52.61
C SER A 282 14.84 -3.19 53.77
N TYR A 283 15.94 -2.50 53.46
CA TYR A 283 16.94 -2.06 54.40
C TYR A 283 16.97 -0.55 54.41
N THR A 284 16.95 0.03 55.63
CA THR A 284 17.07 1.49 55.82
C THR A 284 18.14 1.76 56.88
N ASP A 285 19.10 2.61 56.50
CA ASP A 285 20.14 3.16 57.36
C ASP A 285 19.76 4.57 57.75
N ASP A 286 20.11 5.04 58.98
CA ASP A 286 19.78 6.33 59.57
C ASP A 286 18.27 6.62 59.58
N LEU A 287 17.47 5.64 60.02
CA LEU A 287 16.01 5.70 59.95
C LEU A 287 15.39 6.78 60.81
N SER A 288 15.93 6.96 62.04
CA SER A 288 15.44 7.98 63.00
C SER A 288 16.48 8.25 64.07
N SER A 289 16.26 9.30 64.89
CA SER A 289 17.14 9.69 66.01
C SER A 289 17.39 8.54 67.02
N THR A 290 16.58 7.53 67.03
CA THR A 290 16.66 6.43 67.99
C THR A 290 16.88 5.05 67.36
N ILE A 291 16.77 4.97 66.04
CA ILE A 291 16.90 3.70 65.30
C ILE A 291 17.86 3.98 64.13
N GLY A 292 19.07 3.46 64.21
CA GLY A 292 20.09 3.56 63.16
C GLY A 292 19.69 2.74 61.94
N GLU A 293 19.44 1.46 62.09
CA GLU A 293 19.20 0.52 60.98
C GLU A 293 17.89 -0.24 61.16
N ARG A 294 17.23 -0.53 60.02
CA ARG A 294 16.05 -1.37 59.98
C ARG A 294 16.10 -2.32 58.78
N ASP A 295 16.12 -3.62 59.05
CA ASP A 295 15.89 -4.68 58.06
C ASP A 295 14.45 -5.15 58.21
N LYS A 296 13.66 -5.21 57.09
CA LYS A 296 12.25 -5.53 57.15
C LYS A 296 11.84 -6.37 55.96
N ASP A 297 11.23 -7.54 56.27
CA ASP A 297 10.55 -8.39 55.30
C ASP A 297 9.03 -8.15 55.39
N THR A 298 8.40 -7.93 54.25
CA THR A 298 6.96 -7.62 54.18
C THR A 298 6.27 -8.49 53.13
N LEU A 299 5.36 -9.35 53.53
CA LEU A 299 4.38 -9.99 52.65
C LEU A 299 3.07 -9.21 52.74
N LYS A 300 2.59 -8.70 51.60
CA LYS A 300 1.38 -7.87 51.53
C LYS A 300 0.44 -8.41 50.46
N ALA A 301 -0.82 -8.68 50.85
CA ALA A 301 -1.92 -8.89 49.93
C ALA A 301 -2.77 -7.64 49.88
N THR A 302 -3.05 -7.12 48.71
CA THR A 302 -3.84 -5.90 48.51
C THR A 302 -5.03 -6.21 47.60
N VAL A 303 -6.24 -5.85 48.09
CA VAL A 303 -7.46 -5.84 47.27
C VAL A 303 -7.91 -4.37 47.18
N SER A 304 -8.08 -3.89 45.94
CA SER A 304 -8.57 -2.54 45.68
C SER A 304 -9.89 -2.62 44.91
N TRP A 305 -10.90 -1.92 45.40
CA TRP A 305 -12.20 -1.83 44.72
C TRP A 305 -12.58 -0.36 44.56
N PRO A 306 -12.36 0.21 43.37
CA PRO A 306 -12.62 1.61 43.13
C PRO A 306 -14.10 1.92 42.96
N PHE A 307 -14.57 3.04 43.54
CA PHE A 307 -15.93 3.55 43.39
C PHE A 307 -15.89 4.96 42.81
N SER A 308 -16.63 5.22 41.74
CA SER A 308 -16.66 6.54 41.05
C SER A 308 -17.87 7.36 41.52
N LEU A 309 -17.78 8.05 42.66
CA LEU A 309 -18.85 8.89 43.18
C LEU A 309 -19.21 10.07 42.26
N GLY A 310 -18.24 10.63 41.52
CA GLY A 310 -18.46 11.71 40.54
C GLY A 310 -18.95 11.25 39.18
N GLY A 311 -19.24 9.99 38.97
CA GLY A 311 -19.77 9.46 37.71
C GLY A 311 -18.78 9.44 36.54
N LYS A 312 -17.49 9.70 36.78
CA LYS A 312 -16.45 9.76 35.71
C LYS A 312 -16.45 8.52 34.83
N ASN A 313 -16.58 7.34 35.42
CA ASN A 313 -16.57 6.09 34.65
C ASN A 313 -17.84 5.94 33.78
N LYS A 314 -19.02 6.32 34.29
CA LYS A 314 -20.26 6.36 33.51
C LYS A 314 -20.10 7.21 32.23
N TYR A 315 -19.47 8.37 32.33
CA TYR A 315 -19.23 9.23 31.15
C TYR A 315 -18.19 8.64 30.21
N LYS A 316 -17.17 7.92 30.71
CA LYS A 316 -16.22 7.18 29.87
C LYS A 316 -16.93 6.06 29.10
N VAL A 317 -17.80 5.28 29.75
CA VAL A 317 -18.61 4.22 29.11
C VAL A 317 -19.50 4.84 28.03
N ASN A 318 -20.26 5.90 28.37
CA ASN A 318 -21.12 6.59 27.39
C ASN A 318 -20.31 7.12 26.18
N LYS A 319 -19.12 7.67 26.42
CA LYS A 319 -18.22 8.11 25.33
C LYS A 319 -17.86 6.95 24.42
N ASN A 320 -17.42 5.81 24.95
CA ASN A 320 -17.02 4.65 24.16
C ASN A 320 -18.22 4.01 23.45
N THR A 321 -19.41 3.98 24.07
CA THR A 321 -20.66 3.54 23.43
C THR A 321 -20.99 4.41 22.20
N ASN A 322 -20.87 5.74 22.32
CA ASN A 322 -21.07 6.64 21.19
C ASN A 322 -20.03 6.42 20.07
N LEU A 323 -18.76 6.17 20.45
CA LEU A 323 -17.71 5.84 19.48
C LEU A 323 -17.96 4.51 18.77
N THR A 324 -18.45 3.50 19.49
CA THR A 324 -18.85 2.20 18.91
C THR A 324 -20.04 2.35 17.98
N THR A 325 -21.04 3.15 18.35
CA THR A 325 -22.17 3.46 17.45
C THR A 325 -21.68 4.15 16.18
N ARG A 326 -20.74 5.10 16.30
CA ARG A 326 -20.08 5.73 15.14
C ARG A 326 -19.36 4.69 14.25
N LYS A 327 -18.61 3.74 14.85
CA LYS A 327 -17.90 2.69 14.08
C LYS A 327 -18.89 1.77 13.35
N ARG A 328 -20.04 1.45 13.95
CA ARG A 328 -21.10 0.66 13.30
C ARG A 328 -21.69 1.37 12.09
N LEU A 329 -22.01 2.66 12.23
CA LEU A 329 -22.52 3.46 11.12
C LEU A 329 -21.49 3.59 9.98
N LEU A 330 -20.18 3.70 10.32
CA LEU A 330 -19.11 3.72 9.33
C LEU A 330 -18.94 2.36 8.63
N LEU A 331 -19.13 1.25 9.32
CA LEU A 331 -19.12 -0.08 8.69
C LEU A 331 -20.26 -0.21 7.67
N ASP A 332 -21.48 0.23 8.02
CA ASP A 332 -22.62 0.22 7.10
C ASP A 332 -22.37 1.10 5.86
N ASP A 333 -21.74 2.26 6.05
CA ASP A 333 -21.36 3.16 4.96
C ASP A 333 -20.29 2.52 4.05
N ILE A 334 -19.27 1.91 4.63
CA ILE A 334 -18.21 1.20 3.88
C ILE A 334 -18.80 0.05 3.05
N VAL A 335 -19.74 -0.72 3.59
CA VAL A 335 -20.40 -1.80 2.86
C VAL A 335 -21.17 -1.25 1.66
N LYS A 336 -21.98 -0.19 1.83
CA LYS A 336 -22.74 0.45 0.74
C LYS A 336 -21.84 1.06 -0.32
N THR A 337 -20.79 1.76 0.12
CA THR A 337 -19.79 2.36 -0.77
C THR A 337 -19.05 1.28 -1.57
N ASN A 338 -18.70 0.15 -0.93
CA ASN A 338 -18.06 -0.95 -1.63
C ASN A 338 -19.00 -1.59 -2.68
N GLU A 339 -20.29 -1.79 -2.39
CA GLU A 339 -21.27 -2.27 -3.37
C GLU A 339 -21.32 -1.36 -4.60
N THR A 340 -21.35 -0.04 -4.39
CA THR A 340 -21.31 0.96 -5.47
C THR A 340 -20.01 0.90 -6.26
N ASN A 341 -18.87 0.75 -5.58
CA ASN A 341 -17.56 0.65 -6.22
C ASN A 341 -17.44 -0.61 -7.08
N VAL A 342 -17.95 -1.75 -6.59
CA VAL A 342 -17.99 -3.02 -7.36
C VAL A 342 -18.88 -2.89 -8.58
N ALA A 343 -20.08 -2.31 -8.44
CA ALA A 343 -21.01 -2.10 -9.55
C ALA A 343 -20.41 -1.16 -10.61
N SER A 344 -19.74 -0.09 -10.19
CA SER A 344 -19.06 0.85 -11.08
C SER A 344 -17.87 0.18 -11.80
N ALA A 345 -17.06 -0.60 -11.09
CA ALA A 345 -15.93 -1.31 -11.67
C ALA A 345 -16.41 -2.38 -12.68
N TRP A 346 -17.49 -3.09 -12.37
CA TRP A 346 -18.13 -4.04 -13.29
C TRP A 346 -18.61 -3.35 -14.56
N SER A 347 -19.39 -2.27 -14.43
CA SER A 347 -19.90 -1.51 -15.57
C SER A 347 -18.77 -0.96 -16.44
N ASN A 348 -17.71 -0.42 -15.81
CA ASN A 348 -16.53 0.08 -16.53
C ASN A 348 -15.78 -1.04 -17.28
N MET A 349 -15.72 -2.25 -16.72
CA MET A 349 -15.11 -3.38 -17.38
C MET A 349 -15.91 -3.80 -18.63
N GLU A 350 -17.22 -3.91 -18.53
CA GLU A 350 -18.08 -4.26 -19.68
C GLU A 350 -18.07 -3.17 -20.77
N ALA A 351 -18.10 -1.88 -20.37
CA ALA A 351 -17.95 -0.76 -21.29
C ALA A 351 -16.59 -0.77 -21.99
N SER A 352 -15.50 -1.00 -21.26
CA SER A 352 -14.14 -1.08 -21.82
C SER A 352 -13.99 -2.26 -22.81
N LYS A 353 -14.63 -3.40 -22.53
CA LYS A 353 -14.67 -4.55 -23.43
C LYS A 353 -15.39 -4.24 -24.74
N SER A 354 -16.56 -3.61 -24.65
CA SER A 354 -17.36 -3.21 -25.80
C SER A 354 -16.61 -2.16 -26.63
N PHE A 355 -15.99 -1.18 -25.98
CA PHE A 355 -15.18 -0.15 -26.63
C PHE A 355 -13.99 -0.77 -27.38
N LEU A 356 -13.24 -1.68 -26.74
CA LEU A 356 -12.14 -2.39 -27.38
C LEU A 356 -12.56 -3.14 -28.64
N ASN A 357 -13.72 -3.81 -28.61
CA ASN A 357 -14.25 -4.52 -29.78
C ASN A 357 -14.59 -3.56 -30.93
N SER A 358 -15.20 -2.41 -30.63
CA SER A 358 -15.50 -1.37 -31.62
C SER A 358 -14.24 -0.77 -32.25
N VAL A 359 -13.23 -0.49 -31.43
CA VAL A 359 -11.92 0.06 -31.91
C VAL A 359 -11.17 -0.94 -32.79
N LYS A 360 -11.26 -2.26 -32.51
CA LYS A 360 -10.70 -3.28 -33.41
C LYS A 360 -11.31 -3.25 -34.80
N VAL A 361 -12.63 -3.08 -34.91
CA VAL A 361 -13.34 -2.93 -36.18
C VAL A 361 -12.93 -1.63 -36.87
N GLN A 362 -12.88 -0.51 -36.11
CA GLN A 362 -12.43 0.79 -36.60
C GLN A 362 -11.03 0.70 -37.20
N LEU A 363 -10.07 0.08 -36.53
CA LEU A 363 -8.71 -0.08 -37.02
C LEU A 363 -8.69 -0.89 -38.33
N LYS A 364 -9.43 -2.01 -38.39
CA LYS A 364 -9.50 -2.83 -39.60
C LYS A 364 -10.02 -2.01 -40.80
N SER A 365 -11.12 -1.27 -40.60
CA SER A 365 -11.73 -0.46 -41.65
C SER A 365 -10.84 0.73 -42.08
N SER A 366 -10.23 1.45 -41.11
CA SER A 366 -9.33 2.55 -41.40
C SER A 366 -8.07 2.09 -42.16
N LYS A 367 -7.56 0.88 -41.86
CA LYS A 367 -6.42 0.31 -42.57
C LYS A 367 -6.76 0.03 -44.04
N ILE A 368 -7.88 -0.61 -44.32
CA ILE A 368 -8.36 -0.90 -45.68
C ILE A 368 -8.58 0.41 -46.44
N ALA A 369 -9.21 1.41 -45.81
CA ALA A 369 -9.45 2.71 -46.43
C ALA A 369 -8.14 3.42 -46.79
N TYR A 370 -7.18 3.43 -45.86
CA TYR A 370 -5.85 4.04 -46.10
C TYR A 370 -5.11 3.37 -47.28
N GLU A 371 -5.06 2.04 -47.29
CA GLU A 371 -4.43 1.25 -48.36
C GLU A 371 -5.10 1.51 -49.71
N GLY A 372 -6.44 1.57 -49.77
CA GLY A 372 -7.18 1.87 -51.00
C GLY A 372 -6.97 3.30 -51.49
N ILE A 373 -7.08 4.31 -50.62
CA ILE A 373 -6.86 5.73 -50.96
C ILE A 373 -5.44 5.98 -51.42
N THR A 374 -4.44 5.34 -50.80
CA THR A 374 -3.05 5.43 -51.20
C THR A 374 -2.82 4.88 -52.60
N ALA A 375 -3.41 3.70 -52.91
CA ALA A 375 -3.30 3.11 -54.24
C ALA A 375 -4.01 3.96 -55.33
N GLU A 376 -5.14 4.59 -55.01
CA GLU A 376 -5.83 5.53 -55.92
C GLU A 376 -5.03 6.82 -56.12
N TYR A 377 -4.39 7.35 -55.08
CA TYR A 377 -3.49 8.49 -55.13
C TYR A 377 -2.29 8.24 -56.05
N GLU A 378 -1.64 7.09 -55.95
CA GLU A 378 -0.53 6.70 -56.80
C GLU A 378 -0.92 6.70 -58.29
N ARG A 379 -2.20 6.36 -58.58
CA ARG A 379 -2.76 6.40 -59.94
C ARG A 379 -3.25 7.79 -60.39
N GLY A 380 -3.18 8.78 -59.50
CA GLY A 380 -3.62 10.17 -59.78
C GLY A 380 -5.13 10.42 -59.62
N SER A 381 -5.91 9.48 -59.11
CA SER A 381 -7.35 9.62 -58.93
C SER A 381 -7.79 10.17 -57.54
N ARG A 382 -6.84 10.43 -56.66
CA ARG A 382 -7.07 11.03 -55.31
C ARG A 382 -6.09 12.16 -55.08
N THR A 383 -6.43 13.05 -54.14
CA THR A 383 -5.62 14.19 -53.74
C THR A 383 -4.63 13.84 -52.60
N THR A 384 -3.59 14.64 -52.43
CA THR A 384 -2.70 14.58 -51.26
C THR A 384 -3.46 14.70 -49.96
N LEU A 385 -4.50 15.56 -49.90
CA LEU A 385 -5.36 15.76 -48.74
C LEU A 385 -6.08 14.46 -48.33
N ASP A 386 -6.60 13.69 -49.31
CA ASP A 386 -7.29 12.42 -49.02
C ASP A 386 -6.36 11.40 -48.33
N VAL A 387 -5.09 11.33 -48.79
CA VAL A 387 -4.08 10.46 -48.17
C VAL A 387 -3.75 10.91 -46.76
N ILE A 388 -3.53 12.21 -46.54
CA ILE A 388 -3.24 12.77 -45.21
C ILE A 388 -4.38 12.52 -44.25
N GLN A 389 -5.64 12.72 -44.66
CA GLN A 389 -6.84 12.49 -43.84
C GLN A 389 -6.99 11.01 -43.49
N SER A 390 -6.84 10.11 -44.47
CA SER A 390 -6.95 8.68 -44.24
C SER A 390 -5.83 8.13 -43.34
N ASN A 391 -4.60 8.65 -43.47
CA ASN A 391 -3.49 8.36 -42.58
C ASN A 391 -3.77 8.83 -41.14
N SER A 392 -4.34 10.02 -40.97
CA SER A 392 -4.72 10.56 -39.68
C SER A 392 -5.77 9.68 -38.98
N LEU A 393 -6.77 9.20 -39.72
CA LEU A 393 -7.78 8.28 -39.20
C LEU A 393 -7.18 6.91 -38.82
N LEU A 394 -6.28 6.36 -39.62
CA LEU A 394 -5.56 5.13 -39.32
C LEU A 394 -4.68 5.30 -38.07
N LEU A 395 -3.90 6.38 -37.99
CA LEU A 395 -3.06 6.70 -36.82
C LEU A 395 -3.91 6.79 -35.55
N SER A 396 -5.03 7.53 -35.61
CA SER A 396 -5.95 7.66 -34.49
C SER A 396 -6.53 6.30 -34.03
N ALA A 397 -6.90 5.44 -34.99
CA ALA A 397 -7.40 4.10 -34.69
C ALA A 397 -6.32 3.19 -34.06
N GLN A 398 -5.06 3.29 -34.51
CA GLN A 398 -3.93 2.56 -33.92
C GLN A 398 -3.66 2.98 -32.48
N LEU A 399 -3.62 4.30 -32.21
CA LEU A 399 -3.43 4.84 -30.86
C LEU A 399 -4.61 4.50 -29.93
N SER A 400 -5.83 4.53 -30.46
CA SER A 400 -7.03 4.14 -29.73
C SER A 400 -7.02 2.66 -29.39
N LEU A 401 -6.54 1.78 -30.27
CA LEU A 401 -6.46 0.34 -29.97
C LEU A 401 -5.53 0.07 -28.80
N VAL A 402 -4.29 0.56 -28.83
CA VAL A 402 -3.33 0.28 -27.75
C VAL A 402 -3.80 0.86 -26.42
N SER A 403 -4.47 2.03 -26.45
CA SER A 403 -5.06 2.63 -25.26
C SER A 403 -6.25 1.80 -24.73
N SER A 404 -7.13 1.32 -25.60
CA SER A 404 -8.29 0.52 -25.21
C SER A 404 -7.92 -0.87 -24.68
N GLU A 405 -6.88 -1.51 -25.23
CA GLU A 405 -6.36 -2.79 -24.72
C GLU A 405 -5.83 -2.64 -23.29
N ARG A 406 -5.05 -1.57 -23.03
CA ARG A 406 -4.59 -1.25 -21.68
C ARG A 406 -5.76 -0.94 -20.74
N ASN A 407 -6.73 -0.13 -21.17
CA ASN A 407 -7.87 0.27 -20.35
C ASN A 407 -8.76 -0.93 -19.98
N TYR A 408 -9.01 -1.85 -20.91
CA TYR A 408 -9.75 -3.08 -20.61
C TYR A 408 -9.01 -3.96 -19.60
N LEU A 409 -7.69 -4.12 -19.76
CA LEU A 409 -6.87 -4.87 -18.79
C LEU A 409 -6.93 -4.23 -17.40
N MET A 410 -6.79 -2.91 -17.30
CA MET A 410 -6.87 -2.19 -16.03
C MET A 410 -8.27 -2.28 -15.41
N ALA A 411 -9.34 -2.24 -16.21
CA ALA A 411 -10.70 -2.40 -15.71
C ALA A 411 -10.93 -3.78 -15.06
N GLN A 412 -10.31 -4.84 -15.59
CA GLN A 412 -10.35 -6.17 -14.97
C GLN A 412 -9.67 -6.18 -13.60
N TYR A 413 -8.47 -5.58 -13.49
CA TYR A 413 -7.76 -5.49 -12.21
C TYR A 413 -8.43 -4.53 -11.22
N ASN A 414 -9.07 -3.46 -11.69
CA ASN A 414 -9.89 -2.58 -10.86
C ASN A 414 -11.08 -3.32 -10.23
N LEU A 415 -11.73 -4.19 -11.01
CA LEU A 415 -12.80 -5.04 -10.48
C LEU A 415 -12.27 -6.01 -9.43
N LEU A 416 -11.14 -6.68 -9.69
CA LEU A 416 -10.52 -7.57 -8.72
C LEU A 416 -10.13 -6.87 -7.41
N LYS A 417 -9.61 -5.63 -7.52
CA LYS A 417 -9.32 -4.79 -6.36
C LYS A 417 -10.60 -4.45 -5.58
N ALA A 418 -11.68 -4.03 -6.27
CA ALA A 418 -12.94 -3.70 -5.63
C ALA A 418 -13.59 -4.92 -4.94
N VAL A 419 -13.44 -6.10 -5.53
CA VAL A 419 -13.91 -7.37 -4.93
C VAL A 419 -13.02 -7.85 -3.78
N GLY A 420 -11.77 -7.36 -3.67
CA GLY A 420 -10.82 -7.80 -2.63
C GLY A 420 -9.97 -9.00 -3.02
N LEU A 421 -9.95 -9.38 -4.30
CA LEU A 421 -9.21 -10.54 -4.80
C LEU A 421 -7.83 -10.19 -5.37
N LEU A 422 -7.43 -8.92 -5.42
CA LEU A 422 -6.13 -8.50 -5.94
C LEU A 422 -5.04 -8.66 -4.85
N ASN A 423 -4.67 -9.87 -4.52
CA ASN A 423 -3.66 -10.19 -3.52
C ASN A 423 -2.69 -11.29 -4.01
N SER A 424 -1.58 -11.50 -3.28
CA SER A 424 -0.55 -12.47 -3.63
C SER A 424 -1.09 -13.91 -3.70
N GLN A 425 -2.00 -14.27 -2.80
CA GLN A 425 -2.59 -15.60 -2.75
C GLN A 425 -3.40 -15.91 -4.01
N TYR A 426 -4.26 -14.98 -4.45
CA TYR A 426 -5.08 -15.14 -5.64
C TYR A 426 -4.25 -15.11 -6.93
N LEU A 427 -3.25 -14.23 -6.98
CA LEU A 427 -2.31 -14.12 -8.10
C LEU A 427 -1.20 -15.19 -8.06
N LYS A 428 -1.16 -16.03 -7.02
CA LYS A 428 -0.15 -17.09 -6.80
C LYS A 428 1.29 -16.55 -6.85
N LEU A 429 1.51 -15.35 -6.29
CA LEU A 429 2.84 -14.76 -6.18
C LEU A 429 3.67 -15.51 -5.11
N LYS A 430 5.00 -15.52 -5.30
CA LYS A 430 5.95 -16.27 -4.44
C LYS A 430 6.83 -15.31 -3.63
#